data_4b3c9d6c84dee21b51c567e1e4b7ad12
#
_entry.id   4b3c9d6c84dee21b51c567e1e4b7ad12
#
_cell.length_a   1.000
_cell.length_b   1.000
_cell.length_c   1.000
_cell.angle_alpha   90.00
_cell.angle_beta   90.00
_cell.angle_gamma   90.00
#
_symmetry.space_group_name_H-M   'P 1'
#
loop_
_entity.id
_entity.type
_entity.pdbx_description
1 polymer ?
#
loop_
_entity_poly.entity_id
_entity_poly.type
_entity_poly.pdbx_seq_one_letter_code
_entity_poly.pdbx_strand_id
1 'polypeptide(L)'
;MIPAAVRLHVRQRAGNRCEYCRTQQEHEPFVSYQVEHVIPKQHGRRDDEENLALACPSCNLHKGPNLTGIDPATGAIEPLFHPRAQAWADHFESRGPYLVGKTSTGRVTVRVLAMNDDARVDLRREALDESGG
;
A
#
# COMPACT_ATOMS: atom_id res chain seq x y z
N MET A 1 -3.44 -17.42 -12.75
CA MET A 1 -2.02 -17.03 -12.55
C MET A 1 -1.72 -15.75 -13.33
N ILE A 2 -1.01 -14.82 -12.73
CA ILE A 2 -0.66 -13.56 -13.39
C ILE A 2 0.56 -13.80 -14.28
N PRO A 3 0.49 -13.50 -15.60
CA PRO A 3 1.62 -13.69 -16.50
C PRO A 3 2.85 -12.85 -16.09
N ALA A 4 4.04 -13.36 -16.38
CA ALA A 4 5.29 -12.66 -16.04
C ALA A 4 5.39 -11.27 -16.65
N ALA A 5 4.92 -11.09 -17.88
CA ALA A 5 4.93 -9.80 -18.54
C ALA A 5 4.03 -8.77 -17.84
N VAL A 6 2.91 -9.22 -17.33
CA VAL A 6 1.99 -8.36 -16.57
C VAL A 6 2.61 -7.98 -15.22
N ARG A 7 3.23 -8.94 -14.53
CA ARG A 7 3.94 -8.65 -13.28
C ARG A 7 5.05 -7.62 -13.48
N LEU A 8 5.81 -7.76 -14.55
CA LEU A 8 6.87 -6.79 -14.87
C LEU A 8 6.30 -5.40 -15.12
N HIS A 9 5.22 -5.32 -15.89
CA HIS A 9 4.53 -4.05 -16.16
C HIS A 9 4.06 -3.38 -14.86
N VAL A 10 3.45 -4.15 -13.96
CA VAL A 10 2.97 -3.62 -12.67
C VAL A 10 4.14 -3.09 -11.83
N ARG A 11 5.27 -3.82 -11.77
CA ARG A 11 6.46 -3.35 -11.05
C ARG A 11 7.02 -2.06 -11.62
N GLN A 12 7.10 -1.98 -12.95
CA GLN A 12 7.60 -0.78 -13.65
C GLN A 12 6.67 0.41 -13.42
N ARG A 13 5.37 0.20 -13.53
CA ARG A 13 4.36 1.23 -13.31
C ARG A 13 4.42 1.78 -11.89
N ALA A 14 4.68 0.91 -10.92
CA ALA A 14 4.81 1.29 -9.51
C ALA A 14 6.16 1.93 -9.18
N GLY A 15 7.14 1.85 -10.08
CA GLY A 15 8.51 2.32 -9.81
C GLY A 15 9.21 1.51 -8.73
N ASN A 16 8.95 0.21 -8.65
CA ASN A 16 9.47 -0.68 -7.62
C ASN A 16 9.17 -0.19 -6.20
N ARG A 17 8.01 0.39 -6.02
CA ARG A 17 7.56 0.97 -4.75
C ARG A 17 6.24 0.35 -4.36
N CYS A 18 6.04 0.11 -3.05
CA CYS A 18 4.72 -0.30 -2.55
C CYS A 18 3.71 0.80 -2.88
N GLU A 19 2.62 0.43 -3.53
CA GLU A 19 1.62 1.42 -3.95
C GLU A 19 0.69 1.87 -2.82
N TYR A 20 0.82 1.26 -1.64
CA TYR A 20 0.08 1.66 -0.44
C TYR A 20 0.93 2.53 0.49
N CYS A 21 2.05 2.03 1.00
CA CYS A 21 2.85 2.79 1.97
C CYS A 21 4.01 3.57 1.35
N ARG A 22 4.25 3.42 0.04
CA ARG A 22 5.29 4.13 -0.70
C ARG A 22 6.73 3.76 -0.35
N THR A 23 6.95 2.71 0.44
CA THR A 23 8.30 2.23 0.71
C THR A 23 8.90 1.63 -0.55
N GLN A 24 10.15 2.00 -0.87
CA GLN A 24 10.82 1.51 -2.05
C GLN A 24 11.44 0.14 -1.79
N GLN A 25 11.40 -0.74 -2.81
CA GLN A 25 11.94 -2.08 -2.74
C GLN A 25 13.42 -2.08 -2.31
N GLU A 26 14.19 -1.09 -2.75
CA GLU A 26 15.62 -1.00 -2.42
C GLU A 26 15.87 -0.84 -0.92
N HIS A 27 14.90 -0.33 -0.16
CA HIS A 27 15.02 -0.18 1.29
C HIS A 27 14.62 -1.45 2.05
N GLU A 28 14.12 -2.46 1.33
CA GLU A 28 13.81 -3.78 1.89
C GLU A 28 14.38 -4.88 0.99
N PRO A 29 15.72 -4.95 0.85
CA PRO A 29 16.32 -5.83 -0.17
C PRO A 29 16.18 -7.32 0.09
N PHE A 30 15.85 -7.72 1.33
CA PHE A 30 15.75 -9.14 1.69
C PHE A 30 14.34 -9.72 1.53
N VAL A 31 13.38 -8.93 1.10
CA VAL A 31 12.01 -9.39 0.85
C VAL A 31 11.61 -9.03 -0.57
N SER A 32 10.65 -9.79 -1.14
CA SER A 32 10.13 -9.49 -2.47
C SER A 32 8.79 -8.79 -2.35
N TYR A 33 8.63 -7.68 -3.05
CA TYR A 33 7.33 -7.04 -3.18
C TYR A 33 6.47 -7.86 -4.13
N GLN A 34 5.18 -7.95 -3.83
CA GLN A 34 4.25 -8.82 -4.54
C GLN A 34 3.29 -8.03 -5.42
N VAL A 35 3.00 -8.57 -6.59
CA VAL A 35 1.89 -8.09 -7.41
C VAL A 35 0.62 -8.74 -6.85
N GLU A 36 -0.30 -7.90 -6.36
CA GLU A 36 -1.51 -8.39 -5.70
C GLU A 36 -2.77 -7.84 -6.35
N HIS A 37 -3.89 -8.50 -6.06
CA HIS A 37 -5.21 -8.02 -6.47
C HIS A 37 -5.68 -6.95 -5.49
N VAL A 38 -6.02 -5.77 -5.99
CA VAL A 38 -6.56 -4.68 -5.15
C VAL A 38 -7.92 -5.12 -4.59
N ILE A 39 -8.79 -5.62 -5.48
CA ILE A 39 -10.02 -6.30 -5.06
C ILE A 39 -9.80 -7.79 -5.28
N PRO A 40 -9.79 -8.60 -4.20
CA PRO A 40 -9.49 -10.02 -4.31
C PRO A 40 -10.44 -10.78 -5.24
N LYS A 41 -9.95 -11.85 -5.83
CA LYS A 41 -10.74 -12.69 -6.75
C LYS A 41 -12.04 -13.20 -6.13
N GLN A 42 -12.03 -13.49 -4.83
CA GLN A 42 -13.23 -13.96 -4.12
C GLN A 42 -14.38 -12.95 -4.16
N HIS A 43 -14.08 -11.69 -4.48
CA HIS A 43 -15.10 -10.63 -4.64
C HIS A 43 -15.45 -10.37 -6.11
N GLY A 44 -15.09 -11.30 -7.01
CA GLY A 44 -15.52 -11.26 -8.40
C GLY A 44 -14.64 -10.50 -9.36
N ARG A 45 -13.47 -10.04 -8.93
CA ARG A 45 -12.55 -9.29 -9.80
C ARG A 45 -11.52 -10.21 -10.44
N ARG A 46 -10.99 -9.79 -11.60
CA ARG A 46 -10.08 -10.57 -12.43
C ARG A 46 -8.63 -10.09 -12.32
N ASP A 47 -7.74 -10.78 -13.07
CA ASP A 47 -6.30 -10.47 -13.16
C ASP A 47 -6.01 -9.33 -14.14
N ASP A 48 -6.92 -8.38 -14.36
CA ASP A 48 -6.64 -7.26 -15.23
C ASP A 48 -5.77 -6.21 -14.54
N GLU A 49 -5.01 -5.47 -15.34
CA GLU A 49 -4.03 -4.49 -14.84
C GLU A 49 -4.64 -3.40 -13.99
N GLU A 50 -5.92 -3.09 -14.20
CA GLU A 50 -6.64 -2.09 -13.42
C GLU A 50 -7.00 -2.58 -12.01
N ASN A 51 -6.79 -3.88 -11.75
CA ASN A 51 -7.02 -4.48 -10.45
C ASN A 51 -5.73 -5.00 -9.80
N LEU A 52 -4.57 -4.66 -10.34
CA LEU A 52 -3.29 -5.13 -9.82
C LEU A 52 -2.47 -3.97 -9.27
N ALA A 53 -1.74 -4.24 -8.20
CA ALA A 53 -0.84 -3.28 -7.58
C ALA A 53 0.37 -4.00 -6.98
N LEU A 54 1.48 -3.26 -6.89
CA LEU A 54 2.66 -3.76 -6.21
C LEU A 54 2.56 -3.42 -4.73
N ALA A 55 2.77 -4.42 -3.86
CA ALA A 55 2.67 -4.22 -2.43
C ALA A 55 3.85 -4.84 -1.70
N CYS A 56 4.33 -4.15 -0.65
CA CYS A 56 5.31 -4.74 0.25
C CYS A 56 4.65 -5.87 1.07
N PRO A 57 5.43 -6.81 1.61
CA PRO A 57 4.87 -7.92 2.38
C PRO A 57 4.00 -7.48 3.56
N SER A 58 4.38 -6.40 4.24
CA SER A 58 3.61 -5.90 5.38
C SER A 58 2.22 -5.41 4.96
N CYS A 59 2.16 -4.55 3.93
CA CYS A 59 0.86 -4.07 3.44
C CYS A 59 0.01 -5.20 2.87
N ASN A 60 0.63 -6.12 2.12
CA ASN A 60 -0.07 -7.24 1.54
C ASN A 60 -0.68 -8.15 2.63
N LEU A 61 0.11 -8.46 3.65
CA LEU A 61 -0.33 -9.30 4.76
C LEU A 61 -1.50 -8.67 5.52
N HIS A 62 -1.36 -7.41 5.90
CA HIS A 62 -2.37 -6.73 6.73
C HIS A 62 -3.63 -6.40 5.95
N LYS A 63 -3.49 -6.10 4.67
CA LYS A 63 -4.66 -5.88 3.82
C LYS A 63 -5.49 -7.16 3.67
N GLY A 64 -4.82 -8.31 3.40
CA GLY A 64 -5.52 -9.56 3.16
C GLY A 64 -6.65 -9.39 2.16
N PRO A 65 -7.80 -10.05 2.35
CA PRO A 65 -8.96 -9.91 1.46
C PRO A 65 -9.88 -8.75 1.82
N ASN A 66 -9.46 -7.84 2.68
CA ASN A 66 -10.30 -6.74 3.15
C ASN A 66 -10.60 -5.74 2.04
N LEU A 67 -11.82 -5.23 2.02
CA LEU A 67 -12.26 -4.16 1.13
C LEU A 67 -12.52 -2.86 1.89
N THR A 68 -12.77 -2.97 3.21
CA THR A 68 -13.16 -1.86 4.07
C THR A 68 -12.51 -2.01 5.43
N GLY A 69 -12.67 -0.97 6.23
CA GLY A 69 -12.31 -1.00 7.63
C GLY A 69 -13.09 0.07 8.38
N ILE A 70 -12.81 0.25 9.66
CA ILE A 70 -13.47 1.26 10.48
C ILE A 70 -12.56 2.47 10.61
N ASP A 71 -13.07 3.64 10.22
CA ASP A 71 -12.35 4.91 10.36
C ASP A 71 -12.20 5.22 11.87
N PRO A 72 -10.97 5.33 12.38
CA PRO A 72 -10.76 5.61 13.80
C PRO A 72 -11.25 6.98 14.24
N ALA A 73 -11.47 7.92 13.31
CA ALA A 73 -11.94 9.26 13.64
C ALA A 73 -13.47 9.33 13.76
N THR A 74 -14.20 8.51 13.00
CA THR A 74 -15.66 8.61 12.91
C THR A 74 -16.39 7.36 13.39
N GLY A 75 -15.72 6.21 13.43
CA GLY A 75 -16.35 4.92 13.72
C GLY A 75 -17.13 4.34 12.54
N ALA A 76 -17.14 5.00 11.39
CA ALA A 76 -17.86 4.54 10.21
C ALA A 76 -17.05 3.50 9.43
N ILE A 77 -17.76 2.62 8.72
CA ILE A 77 -17.15 1.68 7.78
C ILE A 77 -16.85 2.45 6.50
N GLU A 78 -15.58 2.42 6.07
CA GLU A 78 -15.12 3.13 4.91
C GLU A 78 -14.28 2.23 4.02
N PRO A 79 -14.24 2.47 2.69
CA PRO A 79 -13.45 1.65 1.78
C PRO A 79 -11.95 1.91 1.94
N LEU A 80 -11.16 0.87 1.67
CA LEU A 80 -9.71 0.99 1.60
C LEU A 80 -9.30 1.74 0.33
N PHE A 81 -8.12 2.32 0.36
CA PHE A 81 -7.53 3.01 -0.78
C PHE A 81 -7.34 2.06 -1.98
N HIS A 82 -7.71 2.54 -3.16
CA HIS A 82 -7.55 1.80 -4.42
C HIS A 82 -6.53 2.53 -5.31
N PRO A 83 -5.30 2.00 -5.43
CA PRO A 83 -4.23 2.72 -6.14
C PRO A 83 -4.47 2.94 -7.64
N ARG A 84 -5.40 2.20 -8.26
CA ARG A 84 -5.74 2.44 -9.67
C ARG A 84 -6.81 3.52 -9.83
N ALA A 85 -7.72 3.61 -8.87
CA ALA A 85 -8.89 4.50 -9.00
C ALA A 85 -8.68 5.85 -8.32
N GLN A 86 -7.73 5.95 -7.41
CA GLN A 86 -7.54 7.12 -6.55
C GLN A 86 -6.09 7.57 -6.56
N ALA A 87 -5.87 8.87 -6.32
CA ALA A 87 -4.52 9.43 -6.21
C ALA A 87 -4.05 9.36 -4.76
N TRP A 88 -2.84 8.85 -4.56
CA TRP A 88 -2.27 8.67 -3.22
C TRP A 88 -2.25 9.97 -2.41
N ALA A 89 -1.79 11.06 -3.03
CA ALA A 89 -1.65 12.35 -2.35
C ALA A 89 -2.97 12.97 -1.93
N ASP A 90 -4.09 12.52 -2.50
CA ASP A 90 -5.42 12.99 -2.06
C ASP A 90 -5.82 12.38 -0.72
N HIS A 91 -5.25 11.24 -0.36
CA HIS A 91 -5.67 10.47 0.81
C HIS A 91 -4.62 10.36 1.89
N PHE A 92 -3.36 10.60 1.57
CA PHE A 92 -2.24 10.43 2.51
C PHE A 92 -1.27 11.60 2.43
N GLU A 93 -0.53 11.78 3.52
CA GLU A 93 0.66 12.63 3.52
C GLU A 93 1.71 12.00 4.44
N SER A 94 2.97 12.35 4.19
CA SER A 94 4.08 11.92 5.05
C SER A 94 4.38 13.02 6.06
N ARG A 95 4.53 12.64 7.33
CA ARG A 95 5.03 13.52 8.39
C ARG A 95 6.25 12.85 9.01
N GLY A 96 7.44 13.21 8.52
CA GLY A 96 8.64 12.47 8.85
C GLY A 96 8.48 11.02 8.42
N PRO A 97 8.75 10.03 9.28
CA PRO A 97 8.59 8.62 8.95
C PRO A 97 7.14 8.10 9.10
N TYR A 98 6.22 8.95 9.55
CA TYR A 98 4.82 8.55 9.74
C TYR A 98 3.97 8.87 8.53
N LEU A 99 3.01 7.99 8.26
CA LEU A 99 1.99 8.22 7.23
C LEU A 99 0.70 8.66 7.91
N VAL A 100 0.09 9.70 7.37
CA VAL A 100 -1.15 10.27 7.91
C VAL A 100 -2.25 10.20 6.87
N GLY A 101 -3.42 9.69 7.26
CA GLY A 101 -4.59 9.70 6.40
C GLY A 101 -5.24 11.08 6.41
N LYS A 102 -5.47 11.63 5.22
CA LYS A 102 -6.10 12.95 5.04
C LYS A 102 -7.61 12.85 4.87
N THR A 103 -8.10 11.66 4.57
CA THR A 103 -9.52 11.37 4.33
C THR A 103 -9.92 10.15 5.15
N SER A 104 -11.21 9.83 5.19
CA SER A 104 -11.68 8.61 5.84
C SER A 104 -11.05 7.37 5.22
N THR A 105 -10.97 7.31 3.88
CA THR A 105 -10.28 6.22 3.18
C THR A 105 -8.81 6.15 3.56
N GLY A 106 -8.11 7.29 3.63
CA GLY A 106 -6.71 7.33 4.04
C GLY A 106 -6.52 6.84 5.48
N ARG A 107 -7.33 7.33 6.41
CA ARG A 107 -7.24 6.94 7.82
C ARG A 107 -7.49 5.46 8.03
N VAL A 108 -8.53 4.92 7.39
CA VAL A 108 -8.85 3.50 7.53
C VAL A 108 -7.75 2.63 6.93
N THR A 109 -7.17 3.07 5.82
CA THR A 109 -6.10 2.32 5.15
C THR A 109 -4.82 2.29 6.00
N VAL A 110 -4.43 3.43 6.57
CA VAL A 110 -3.26 3.50 7.47
C VAL A 110 -3.42 2.51 8.62
N ARG A 111 -4.63 2.43 9.19
CA ARG A 111 -4.91 1.54 10.32
C ARG A 111 -4.95 0.07 9.91
N VAL A 112 -5.72 -0.29 8.89
CA VAL A 112 -5.90 -1.69 8.48
C VAL A 112 -4.58 -2.28 7.98
N LEU A 113 -3.81 -1.52 7.21
CA LEU A 113 -2.54 -1.99 6.68
C LEU A 113 -1.37 -1.83 7.67
N ALA A 114 -1.65 -1.35 8.88
CA ALA A 114 -0.65 -1.17 9.93
C ALA A 114 0.57 -0.38 9.43
N MET A 115 0.32 0.66 8.68
CA MET A 115 1.39 1.42 8.01
C MET A 115 2.36 2.10 8.98
N ASN A 116 1.92 2.36 10.21
CA ASN A 116 2.74 3.00 11.24
C ASN A 116 3.14 2.05 12.36
N ASP A 117 3.18 0.75 12.12
CA ASP A 117 3.82 -0.19 13.04
C ASP A 117 5.26 0.25 13.28
N ASP A 118 5.79 0.00 14.47
CA ASP A 118 7.14 0.45 14.85
C ASP A 118 8.20 0.04 13.83
N ALA A 119 8.17 -1.20 13.36
CA ALA A 119 9.14 -1.68 12.37
C ALA A 119 9.03 -0.92 11.05
N ARG A 120 7.83 -0.56 10.63
CA ARG A 120 7.61 0.19 9.39
C ARG A 120 8.05 1.64 9.53
N VAL A 121 7.78 2.24 10.67
CA VAL A 121 8.23 3.60 10.98
C VAL A 121 9.76 3.65 11.03
N ASP A 122 10.39 2.68 11.69
CA ASP A 122 11.85 2.61 11.79
C ASP A 122 12.49 2.47 10.41
N LEU A 123 11.93 1.63 9.55
CA LEU A 123 12.44 1.46 8.19
C LEU A 123 12.38 2.78 7.39
N ARG A 124 11.27 3.50 7.48
CA ARG A 124 11.14 4.78 6.80
C ARG A 124 12.06 5.84 7.38
N ARG A 125 12.29 5.80 8.70
CA ARG A 125 13.23 6.73 9.36
C ARG A 125 14.65 6.51 8.84
N GLU A 126 15.07 5.25 8.73
CA GLU A 126 16.37 4.91 8.16
C GLU A 126 16.49 5.35 6.70
N ALA A 127 15.44 5.16 5.91
CA ALA A 127 15.42 5.58 4.52
C ALA A 127 15.53 7.10 4.37
N LEU A 128 14.90 7.86 5.26
CA LEU A 128 15.00 9.32 5.27
C LEU A 128 16.42 9.77 5.65
N ASP A 129 17.05 9.12 6.61
CA ASP A 129 18.42 9.43 7.03
C ASP A 129 19.41 9.16 5.90
N GLU A 130 19.25 8.04 5.18
CA GLU A 130 20.08 7.70 4.01
C GLU A 130 19.91 8.69 2.87
N SER A 131 18.76 9.32 2.76
CA SER A 131 18.47 10.27 1.68
C SER A 131 19.09 11.65 1.91
N GLY A 132 19.96 11.79 2.89
CA GLY A 132 20.67 13.01 3.15
C GLY A 132 19.94 13.96 4.07
N GLY A 133 19.06 13.40 4.82
CA GLY A 133 18.31 14.17 5.79
C GLY A 133 19.18 14.80 6.85
#